data_1e7e903c19ae982e8e424caf7f170ab3
#
_entry.id   1e7e903c19ae982e8e424caf7f170ab3
#
_cell.length_a   1.000
_cell.length_b   1.000
_cell.length_c   1.000
_cell.angle_alpha   90.00
_cell.angle_beta   90.00
_cell.angle_gamma   90.00
#
_symmetry.space_group_name_H-M   'P 1'
#
loop_
_entity.id
_entity.type
_entity.pdbx_description
1 polymer ?
#
loop_
_entity_poly.entity_id
_entity_poly.type
_entity_poly.pdbx_seq_one_letter_code
_entity_poly.pdbx_strand_id
1 'polypeptide(L)'
;AIFDPRTDAANVTFIYVAKVSGDSSPLTYIYATVNSDTEFERYPLGYTASDLDEKHTENVVKIMTKGGRAEKYLYSYSKESGAHTTAAIDVKNSDGKIIAMLCVEKPMTRLEAARNTYVLHVILWTLTAIVLFIIVYSVILRRGIIKPIKTLTKEAERFAKTNLPSGEPINIRQKDEVGILARAVEKMETDIARYTENLTVITAEKERVNTELSVATRIQANMLPSIFPAFPNRKEFDIFATMNPAKEVGGDFYDFFMVDERHLAIVMADVSGKGVPAALFMVIGKTLIKDHTWPGKDLGSVFDEVNELLCESNSEGLFITAFEGVLDLVSGEFRFVNAGHEIPYICKKNGKFEPYKIRAGFVLAGM
;
A
#
# COMPACT_ATOMS: atom_id res chain seq x y z
N ALA A 1 18.82 -85.72 30.11
CA ALA A 1 19.26 -86.25 28.83
C ALA A 1 18.19 -86.40 27.73
N ILE A 2 16.88 -86.57 28.03
CA ILE A 2 15.81 -86.69 27.04
C ILE A 2 15.44 -85.34 26.37
N PHE A 3 15.60 -84.25 27.08
CA PHE A 3 15.16 -82.93 26.60
C PHE A 3 16.25 -82.09 25.95
N ASP A 4 17.54 -82.37 26.25
CA ASP A 4 18.65 -81.56 25.71
C ASP A 4 18.69 -81.48 24.17
N PRO A 5 18.55 -82.54 23.39
CA PRO A 5 18.50 -82.47 21.92
C PRO A 5 17.23 -81.71 21.43
N ARG A 6 16.12 -81.69 22.16
CA ARG A 6 14.92 -81.04 21.77
C ARG A 6 14.99 -79.50 22.05
N THR A 7 15.76 -79.11 23.06
CA THR A 7 16.03 -77.69 23.35
C THR A 7 16.81 -77.07 22.21
N ASP A 8 17.84 -77.74 21.75
CA ASP A 8 18.69 -77.26 20.66
C ASP A 8 17.90 -77.20 19.34
N ALA A 9 17.19 -78.29 19.01
CA ALA A 9 16.40 -78.39 17.77
C ALA A 9 15.24 -77.37 17.71
N ALA A 10 14.65 -77.02 18.84
CA ALA A 10 13.52 -76.12 18.94
C ALA A 10 13.92 -74.62 19.08
N ASN A 11 15.23 -74.29 19.17
CA ASN A 11 15.72 -72.96 19.43
C ASN A 11 15.05 -72.28 20.63
N VAL A 12 14.95 -73.01 21.74
CA VAL A 12 14.45 -72.54 23.01
C VAL A 12 15.61 -72.42 24.01
N THR A 13 15.52 -71.49 24.98
CA THR A 13 16.58 -71.28 25.94
C THR A 13 16.55 -72.35 27.03
N PHE A 14 15.41 -72.57 27.60
CA PHE A 14 15.15 -73.52 28.68
C PHE A 14 13.94 -74.41 28.40
N ILE A 15 14.02 -75.67 28.84
CA ILE A 15 12.87 -76.48 29.12
C ILE A 15 13.04 -76.94 30.57
N TYR A 16 12.05 -76.63 31.37
CA TYR A 16 12.12 -77.05 32.78
C TYR A 16 10.78 -77.51 33.31
N VAL A 17 10.88 -78.33 34.35
CA VAL A 17 9.72 -78.78 35.13
C VAL A 17 9.84 -78.12 36.48
N ALA A 18 8.80 -77.46 36.87
CA ALA A 18 8.78 -76.71 38.13
C ALA A 18 7.56 -77.05 38.94
N LYS A 19 7.68 -76.90 40.24
CA LYS A 19 6.59 -77.06 41.20
C LYS A 19 6.51 -75.81 42.08
N VAL A 20 5.34 -75.43 42.45
CA VAL A 20 5.08 -74.37 43.46
C VAL A 20 5.04 -75.02 44.84
N SER A 21 5.84 -74.50 45.76
CA SER A 21 5.80 -74.92 47.15
C SER A 21 4.92 -74.00 47.95
N GLY A 22 3.66 -74.46 48.26
CA GLY A 22 2.67 -73.68 49.04
C GLY A 22 1.77 -72.77 48.18
N ASP A 23 0.95 -71.93 48.84
CA ASP A 23 -0.08 -71.07 48.22
C ASP A 23 0.51 -69.77 47.61
N SER A 24 1.76 -69.48 47.78
CA SER A 24 2.45 -68.35 47.18
C SER A 24 3.94 -68.66 46.96
N SER A 25 4.39 -68.50 45.75
CA SER A 25 5.78 -68.78 45.29
C SER A 25 6.83 -68.84 46.41
N PRO A 26 7.87 -69.66 46.30
CA PRO A 26 8.75 -69.70 45.18
C PRO A 26 8.58 -70.89 44.26
N LEU A 27 8.94 -70.70 42.97
CA LEU A 27 9.01 -71.74 41.98
C LEU A 27 10.20 -72.65 42.23
N THR A 28 9.98 -73.93 42.47
CA THR A 28 11.05 -74.90 42.66
C THR A 28 11.29 -75.72 41.37
N TYR A 29 12.48 -75.69 40.85
CA TYR A 29 12.88 -76.39 39.66
C TYR A 29 13.09 -77.88 39.98
N ILE A 30 12.31 -78.80 39.43
CA ILE A 30 12.44 -80.23 39.53
C ILE A 30 13.42 -80.77 38.51
N TYR A 31 13.38 -80.23 37.34
CA TYR A 31 14.26 -80.55 36.23
C TYR A 31 14.41 -79.35 35.30
N ALA A 32 15.60 -79.10 34.81
CA ALA A 32 15.88 -78.08 33.84
C ALA A 32 16.89 -78.57 32.81
N THR A 33 16.69 -78.17 31.56
CA THR A 33 17.66 -78.36 30.48
C THR A 33 17.85 -77.02 29.78
N VAL A 34 19.07 -76.73 29.31
CA VAL A 34 19.48 -75.49 28.71
C VAL A 34 19.95 -75.75 27.31
N ASN A 35 19.71 -74.87 26.40
CA ASN A 35 20.22 -74.92 25.04
C ASN A 35 21.74 -74.72 25.09
N SER A 36 22.47 -75.56 24.34
CA SER A 36 23.93 -75.52 24.25
C SER A 36 24.50 -74.19 23.72
N ASP A 37 23.69 -73.46 22.93
CA ASP A 37 24.07 -72.18 22.32
C ASP A 37 23.86 -70.94 23.24
N THR A 38 23.44 -71.19 24.53
CA THR A 38 23.26 -70.13 25.49
C THR A 38 24.36 -70.09 26.53
N GLU A 39 24.70 -68.90 27.01
CA GLU A 39 25.67 -68.69 28.11
C GLU A 39 25.11 -68.99 29.50
N PHE A 40 23.84 -69.46 29.58
CA PHE A 40 23.15 -69.68 30.84
C PHE A 40 23.43 -71.08 31.43
N GLU A 41 23.70 -71.07 32.71
CA GLU A 41 23.91 -72.31 33.45
C GLU A 41 22.56 -73.00 33.76
N ARG A 42 22.57 -74.34 33.79
CA ARG A 42 21.40 -75.14 34.19
C ARG A 42 21.16 -74.94 35.67
N TYR A 43 19.92 -74.66 36.02
CA TYR A 43 19.53 -74.62 37.44
C TYR A 43 19.67 -76.01 38.10
N PRO A 44 20.31 -76.08 39.30
CA PRO A 44 20.44 -77.31 40.02
C PRO A 44 19.04 -77.83 40.46
N LEU A 45 18.95 -79.14 40.64
CA LEU A 45 17.71 -79.78 41.19
C LEU A 45 17.39 -79.18 42.55
N GLY A 46 16.12 -78.75 42.71
CA GLY A 46 15.66 -78.11 43.91
C GLY A 46 15.96 -76.63 44.06
N TYR A 47 16.57 -75.99 43.01
CA TYR A 47 16.74 -74.52 42.99
C TYR A 47 15.37 -73.85 43.10
N THR A 48 15.28 -72.86 43.95
CA THR A 48 14.08 -72.09 44.22
C THR A 48 14.25 -70.65 43.77
N ALA A 49 13.49 -70.20 42.76
CA ALA A 49 13.49 -68.84 42.31
C ALA A 49 12.55 -68.00 43.13
N SER A 50 13.09 -66.92 43.72
CA SER A 50 12.31 -66.00 44.54
C SER A 50 11.92 -64.69 43.81
N ASP A 51 12.54 -64.37 42.66
CA ASP A 51 12.39 -63.13 41.92
C ASP A 51 11.58 -63.28 40.67
N LEU A 52 10.39 -63.89 40.75
CA LEU A 52 9.47 -63.95 39.63
C LEU A 52 8.66 -62.67 39.53
N ASP A 53 8.51 -62.17 38.33
CA ASP A 53 7.58 -61.09 37.99
C ASP A 53 6.16 -61.46 38.43
N GLU A 54 5.38 -60.49 38.92
CA GLU A 54 4.03 -60.65 39.46
C GLU A 54 3.11 -61.38 38.48
N LYS A 55 3.13 -61.02 37.20
CA LYS A 55 2.34 -61.65 36.14
C LYS A 55 2.76 -63.14 35.88
N HIS A 56 4.06 -63.37 36.02
CA HIS A 56 4.58 -64.74 35.90
C HIS A 56 4.07 -65.61 37.05
N THR A 57 4.17 -65.04 38.26
CA THR A 57 3.67 -65.69 39.48
C THR A 57 2.18 -65.99 39.41
N GLU A 58 1.35 -65.04 39.00
CA GLU A 58 -0.09 -65.23 38.82
C GLU A 58 -0.41 -66.36 37.86
N ASN A 59 0.26 -66.48 36.74
CA ASN A 59 0.05 -67.51 35.74
C ASN A 59 0.52 -68.88 36.25
N VAL A 60 1.63 -68.94 36.95
CA VAL A 60 2.09 -70.18 37.54
C VAL A 60 1.11 -70.70 38.58
N VAL A 61 0.62 -69.81 39.48
CA VAL A 61 -0.40 -70.19 40.48
C VAL A 61 -1.69 -70.64 39.78
N LYS A 62 -2.14 -69.97 38.71
CA LYS A 62 -3.33 -70.34 37.97
C LYS A 62 -3.22 -71.72 37.33
N ILE A 63 -2.06 -72.04 36.71
CA ILE A 63 -1.86 -73.37 36.09
C ILE A 63 -1.81 -74.47 37.17
N MET A 64 -1.15 -74.23 38.26
CA MET A 64 -1.00 -75.21 39.36
C MET A 64 -2.31 -75.49 40.11
N THR A 65 -3.19 -74.48 40.19
CA THR A 65 -4.48 -74.63 40.91
C THR A 65 -5.63 -75.07 40.03
N LYS A 66 -5.76 -74.54 38.79
CA LYS A 66 -6.88 -74.81 37.86
C LYS A 66 -6.52 -75.77 36.74
N GLY A 67 -5.23 -76.01 36.51
CA GLY A 67 -4.76 -76.79 35.37
C GLY A 67 -4.88 -76.09 34.02
N GLY A 68 -4.34 -76.71 32.97
CA GLY A 68 -4.44 -76.21 31.58
C GLY A 68 -3.17 -75.59 31.09
N ARG A 69 -3.33 -74.70 30.11
CA ARG A 69 -2.22 -73.94 29.50
C ARG A 69 -2.24 -72.52 29.99
N ALA A 70 -1.08 -71.86 29.96
CA ALA A 70 -1.03 -70.40 30.04
C ALA A 70 -1.88 -69.78 28.91
N GLU A 71 -2.76 -68.85 29.25
CA GLU A 71 -3.67 -68.22 28.26
C GLU A 71 -2.94 -67.37 27.24
N LYS A 72 -1.74 -66.89 27.61
CA LYS A 72 -0.88 -66.09 26.73
C LYS A 72 0.57 -66.37 26.99
N TYR A 73 1.39 -66.27 25.96
CA TYR A 73 2.84 -66.26 26.15
C TYR A 73 3.22 -65.05 27.00
N LEU A 74 3.89 -65.30 28.12
CA LEU A 74 4.41 -64.25 28.98
C LEU A 74 5.72 -63.71 28.41
N TYR A 75 5.72 -62.43 28.13
CA TYR A 75 7.00 -61.74 27.90
C TYR A 75 7.58 -61.35 29.25
N SER A 76 8.77 -61.78 29.53
CA SER A 76 9.45 -61.53 30.81
C SER A 76 10.90 -61.14 30.50
N TYR A 77 11.46 -60.43 31.42
CA TYR A 77 12.92 -60.14 31.42
C TYR A 77 13.49 -60.60 32.73
N SER A 78 14.47 -61.50 32.67
CA SER A 78 15.27 -61.86 33.84
C SER A 78 16.70 -61.50 33.61
N LYS A 79 17.44 -61.29 34.69
CA LYS A 79 18.89 -61.07 34.59
C LYS A 79 19.66 -62.25 34.05
N GLU A 80 19.04 -63.42 34.22
CA GLU A 80 19.70 -64.73 33.90
C GLU A 80 19.33 -65.17 32.48
N SER A 81 18.11 -64.96 32.00
CA SER A 81 17.64 -65.40 30.70
C SER A 81 17.47 -64.27 29.66
N GLY A 82 17.69 -63.01 30.10
CA GLY A 82 17.39 -61.84 29.26
C GLY A 82 15.88 -61.77 28.92
N ALA A 83 15.56 -61.09 27.81
CA ALA A 83 14.20 -61.02 27.30
C ALA A 83 13.78 -62.36 26.70
N HIS A 84 12.72 -62.91 27.21
CA HIS A 84 12.20 -64.21 26.80
C HIS A 84 10.66 -64.28 26.87
N THR A 85 10.10 -65.29 26.20
CA THR A 85 8.69 -65.68 26.37
C THR A 85 8.64 -67.07 26.93
N THR A 86 7.75 -67.26 27.91
CA THR A 86 7.54 -68.54 28.56
C THR A 86 6.15 -69.11 28.18
N ALA A 87 6.13 -70.35 27.73
CA ALA A 87 4.95 -71.16 27.59
C ALA A 87 4.91 -72.19 28.69
N ALA A 88 3.80 -72.38 29.37
CA ALA A 88 3.68 -73.34 30.46
C ALA A 88 2.42 -74.22 30.30
N ILE A 89 2.50 -75.45 30.74
CA ILE A 89 1.42 -76.43 30.74
C ILE A 89 1.49 -77.29 32.03
N ASP A 90 0.33 -77.72 32.55
CA ASP A 90 0.24 -78.59 33.71
C ASP A 90 0.72 -80.02 33.46
N VAL A 91 1.35 -80.62 34.48
CA VAL A 91 1.76 -82.00 34.46
C VAL A 91 0.95 -82.72 35.59
N LYS A 92 0.25 -83.82 35.22
CA LYS A 92 -0.61 -84.57 36.14
C LYS A 92 0.00 -85.96 36.42
N ASN A 93 -0.33 -86.46 37.60
CA ASN A 93 0.00 -87.86 37.93
C ASN A 93 -1.10 -88.81 37.37
N SER A 94 -0.98 -90.12 37.61
CA SER A 94 -1.94 -91.15 37.21
C SER A 94 -3.36 -90.93 37.77
N ASP A 95 -3.50 -90.23 38.85
CA ASP A 95 -4.76 -89.91 39.50
C ASP A 95 -5.38 -88.59 39.04
N GLY A 96 -4.76 -87.95 38.01
CA GLY A 96 -5.24 -86.69 37.42
C GLY A 96 -4.90 -85.44 38.26
N LYS A 97 -4.18 -85.59 39.36
CA LYS A 97 -3.75 -84.46 40.19
C LYS A 97 -2.57 -83.73 39.58
N ILE A 98 -2.59 -82.40 39.53
CA ILE A 98 -1.50 -81.56 39.07
C ILE A 98 -0.34 -81.67 40.07
N ILE A 99 0.82 -82.10 39.61
CA ILE A 99 2.01 -82.28 40.42
C ILE A 99 3.14 -81.34 40.07
N ALA A 100 3.15 -80.82 38.84
CA ALA A 100 4.16 -79.90 38.35
C ALA A 100 3.65 -79.13 37.10
N MET A 101 4.44 -78.24 36.60
CA MET A 101 4.21 -77.65 35.28
C MET A 101 5.48 -77.79 34.42
N LEU A 102 5.29 -77.99 33.17
CA LEU A 102 6.33 -77.98 32.15
C LEU A 102 6.35 -76.61 31.52
N CYS A 103 7.52 -75.95 31.57
CA CYS A 103 7.77 -74.64 31.00
C CYS A 103 8.76 -74.72 29.88
N VAL A 104 8.55 -73.91 28.86
CA VAL A 104 9.43 -73.73 27.73
C VAL A 104 9.68 -72.24 27.55
N GLU A 105 10.96 -71.85 27.64
CA GLU A 105 11.37 -70.46 27.44
C GLU A 105 12.04 -70.31 26.08
N LYS A 106 11.61 -69.29 25.34
CA LYS A 106 12.20 -68.92 24.06
C LYS A 106 12.83 -67.51 24.14
N PRO A 107 14.09 -67.35 23.74
CA PRO A 107 14.76 -66.07 23.80
C PRO A 107 14.14 -65.08 22.79
N MET A 108 14.01 -63.86 23.19
CA MET A 108 13.47 -62.78 22.36
C MET A 108 14.59 -61.85 21.86
N THR A 109 15.83 -62.12 22.20
CA THR A 109 17.00 -61.29 21.87
C THR A 109 17.14 -60.98 20.37
N ARG A 110 16.89 -62.01 19.50
CA ARG A 110 16.89 -61.80 18.05
C ARG A 110 15.78 -60.86 17.57
N LEU A 111 14.61 -60.96 18.16
CA LEU A 111 13.47 -60.10 17.83
C LEU A 111 13.73 -58.65 18.30
N GLU A 112 14.33 -58.48 19.48
CA GLU A 112 14.70 -57.13 19.97
C GLU A 112 15.81 -56.51 19.11
N ALA A 113 16.82 -57.25 18.75
CA ALA A 113 17.85 -56.79 17.82
C ALA A 113 17.27 -56.38 16.46
N ALA A 114 16.38 -57.23 15.89
CA ALA A 114 15.72 -56.95 14.63
C ALA A 114 14.81 -55.70 14.75
N ARG A 115 14.07 -55.57 15.85
CA ARG A 115 13.23 -54.38 16.15
C ARG A 115 14.07 -53.10 16.23
N ASN A 116 15.16 -53.12 16.99
CA ASN A 116 16.02 -51.96 17.17
C ASN A 116 16.69 -51.55 15.85
N THR A 117 17.13 -52.52 15.05
CA THR A 117 17.66 -52.26 13.71
C THR A 117 16.58 -51.66 12.78
N TYR A 118 15.38 -52.20 12.80
CA TYR A 118 14.25 -51.67 12.03
C TYR A 118 13.91 -50.23 12.46
N VAL A 119 13.79 -49.96 13.75
CA VAL A 119 13.52 -48.60 14.29
C VAL A 119 14.61 -47.63 13.85
N LEU A 120 15.88 -48.04 13.92
CA LEU A 120 17.00 -47.20 13.48
C LEU A 120 16.88 -46.84 11.99
N HIS A 121 16.58 -47.83 11.13
CA HIS A 121 16.37 -47.58 9.69
C HIS A 121 15.17 -46.64 9.44
N VAL A 122 14.06 -46.84 10.14
CA VAL A 122 12.89 -45.94 10.01
C VAL A 122 13.24 -44.52 10.41
N ILE A 123 13.96 -44.33 11.51
CA ILE A 123 14.42 -42.99 11.95
C ILE A 123 15.33 -42.37 10.88
N LEU A 124 16.30 -43.13 10.37
CA LEU A 124 17.23 -42.64 9.36
C LEU A 124 16.54 -42.24 8.05
N TRP A 125 15.62 -43.06 7.56
CA TRP A 125 14.85 -42.75 6.36
C TRP A 125 13.91 -41.55 6.56
N THR A 126 13.25 -41.41 7.73
CA THR A 126 12.42 -40.25 8.02
C THR A 126 13.24 -38.96 8.11
N LEU A 127 14.38 -38.97 8.77
CA LEU A 127 15.29 -37.80 8.83
C LEU A 127 15.78 -37.42 7.42
N THR A 128 16.16 -38.39 6.61
CA THR A 128 16.60 -38.15 5.21
C THR A 128 15.46 -37.52 4.40
N ALA A 129 14.25 -38.05 4.50
CA ALA A 129 13.07 -37.49 3.82
C ALA A 129 12.77 -36.07 4.25
N ILE A 130 12.85 -35.75 5.56
CA ILE A 130 12.64 -34.41 6.10
C ILE A 130 13.70 -33.44 5.55
N VAL A 131 14.97 -33.82 5.56
CA VAL A 131 16.06 -32.95 5.04
C VAL A 131 15.84 -32.68 3.54
N LEU A 132 15.52 -33.71 2.78
CA LEU A 132 15.23 -33.56 1.35
C LEU A 132 14.03 -32.62 1.12
N PHE A 133 12.97 -32.83 1.88
CA PHE A 133 11.78 -31.94 1.83
C PHE A 133 12.14 -30.49 2.12
N ILE A 134 12.92 -30.22 3.18
CA ILE A 134 13.35 -28.86 3.54
C ILE A 134 14.17 -28.23 2.40
N ILE A 135 15.08 -28.99 1.78
CA ILE A 135 15.89 -28.50 0.67
C ILE A 135 15.01 -28.13 -0.52
N VAL A 136 14.14 -29.04 -0.95
CA VAL A 136 13.23 -28.84 -2.09
C VAL A 136 12.30 -27.64 -1.81
N TYR A 137 11.69 -27.62 -0.64
CA TYR A 137 10.81 -26.52 -0.22
C TYR A 137 11.54 -25.17 -0.22
N SER A 138 12.76 -25.12 0.34
CA SER A 138 13.58 -23.90 0.37
C SER A 138 13.92 -23.42 -1.04
N VAL A 139 14.22 -24.31 -1.98
CA VAL A 139 14.50 -23.94 -3.38
C VAL A 139 13.24 -23.37 -4.06
N ILE A 140 12.09 -24.02 -3.87
CA ILE A 140 10.81 -23.56 -4.41
C ILE A 140 10.46 -22.17 -3.85
N LEU A 141 10.53 -22.00 -2.53
CA LEU A 141 10.23 -20.73 -1.86
C LEU A 141 11.17 -19.61 -2.33
N ARG A 142 12.47 -19.92 -2.42
CA ARG A 142 13.48 -18.95 -2.86
C ARG A 142 13.27 -18.49 -4.30
N ARG A 143 12.96 -19.43 -5.22
CA ARG A 143 12.75 -19.13 -6.64
C ARG A 143 11.36 -18.57 -6.94
N GLY A 144 10.33 -19.08 -6.25
CA GLY A 144 8.94 -18.71 -6.49
C GLY A 144 8.53 -17.41 -5.82
N ILE A 145 9.07 -17.08 -4.64
CA ILE A 145 8.57 -15.96 -3.85
C ILE A 145 9.69 -14.96 -3.52
N ILE A 146 10.77 -15.42 -2.87
CA ILE A 146 11.75 -14.50 -2.29
C ILE A 146 12.49 -13.70 -3.36
N LYS A 147 12.98 -14.38 -4.41
CA LYS A 147 13.75 -13.72 -5.48
C LYS A 147 12.87 -12.72 -6.27
N PRO A 148 11.65 -13.06 -6.72
CA PRO A 148 10.76 -12.11 -7.39
C PRO A 148 10.42 -10.89 -6.54
N ILE A 149 10.05 -11.09 -5.26
CA ILE A 149 9.74 -9.96 -4.36
C ILE A 149 10.96 -9.04 -4.19
N LYS A 150 12.16 -9.60 -3.99
CA LYS A 150 13.38 -8.78 -3.92
C LYS A 150 13.65 -7.98 -5.20
N THR A 151 13.34 -8.55 -6.36
CA THR A 151 13.46 -7.83 -7.64
C THR A 151 12.47 -6.67 -7.69
N LEU A 152 11.20 -6.90 -7.33
CA LEU A 152 10.18 -5.85 -7.27
C LEU A 152 10.55 -4.73 -6.29
N THR A 153 11.04 -5.09 -5.12
CA THR A 153 11.48 -4.10 -4.12
C THR A 153 12.59 -3.22 -4.68
N LYS A 154 13.60 -3.82 -5.34
CA LYS A 154 14.69 -3.06 -5.95
C LYS A 154 14.22 -2.11 -7.05
N GLU A 155 13.29 -2.57 -7.90
CA GLU A 155 12.73 -1.72 -8.95
C GLU A 155 11.91 -0.57 -8.37
N ALA A 156 11.04 -0.85 -7.38
CA ALA A 156 10.28 0.19 -6.70
C ALA A 156 11.20 1.21 -5.99
N GLU A 157 12.27 0.76 -5.33
CA GLU A 157 13.27 1.66 -4.72
C GLU A 157 14.04 2.48 -5.77
N ARG A 158 14.40 1.87 -6.91
CA ARG A 158 15.04 2.56 -8.03
C ARG A 158 14.11 3.64 -8.57
N PHE A 159 12.86 3.27 -8.88
CA PHE A 159 11.86 4.20 -9.38
C PHE A 159 11.62 5.36 -8.41
N ALA A 160 11.47 5.09 -7.11
CA ALA A 160 11.29 6.12 -6.09
C ALA A 160 12.45 7.13 -6.01
N LYS A 161 13.68 6.72 -6.41
CA LYS A 161 14.85 7.61 -6.44
C LYS A 161 15.01 8.37 -7.74
N THR A 162 14.65 7.78 -8.85
CA THR A 162 14.92 8.31 -10.19
C THR A 162 13.71 8.94 -10.86
N ASN A 163 12.50 8.55 -10.43
CA ASN A 163 11.23 8.84 -11.11
C ASN A 163 11.21 8.44 -12.59
N LEU A 164 12.11 7.54 -12.99
CA LEU A 164 12.19 7.04 -14.37
C LEU A 164 11.79 5.57 -14.40
N PRO A 165 10.88 5.17 -15.29
CA PRO A 165 10.51 3.77 -15.44
C PRO A 165 11.73 2.94 -15.86
N SER A 166 11.71 1.64 -15.53
CA SER A 166 12.70 0.72 -16.04
C SER A 166 12.59 0.66 -17.56
N GLY A 167 13.68 0.87 -18.27
CA GLY A 167 13.69 0.73 -19.73
C GLY A 167 13.46 -0.72 -20.21
N GLU A 168 13.49 -1.70 -19.28
CA GLU A 168 13.25 -3.10 -19.53
C GLU A 168 12.07 -3.60 -18.68
N PRO A 169 11.23 -4.50 -19.22
CA PRO A 169 10.11 -5.07 -18.47
C PRO A 169 10.61 -5.84 -17.25
N ILE A 170 9.90 -5.77 -16.15
CA ILE A 170 10.19 -6.53 -14.94
C ILE A 170 10.05 -8.03 -15.29
N ASN A 171 11.18 -8.75 -15.42
CA ASN A 171 11.21 -10.13 -15.89
C ASN A 171 10.66 -11.13 -14.83
N ILE A 172 9.40 -10.97 -14.44
CA ILE A 172 8.65 -11.87 -13.57
C ILE A 172 7.51 -12.48 -14.39
N ARG A 173 7.76 -13.71 -14.91
CA ARG A 173 6.82 -14.41 -15.82
C ARG A 173 5.75 -15.24 -15.11
N GLN A 174 5.66 -15.15 -13.79
CA GLN A 174 4.68 -15.87 -13.00
C GLN A 174 3.25 -15.41 -13.30
N LYS A 175 2.31 -16.38 -13.22
CA LYS A 175 0.87 -16.10 -13.45
C LYS A 175 0.08 -15.98 -12.13
N ASP A 176 0.77 -16.11 -11.00
CA ASP A 176 0.26 -16.00 -9.64
C ASP A 176 0.15 -14.53 -9.19
N GLU A 177 -0.12 -14.33 -7.91
CA GLU A 177 -0.27 -13.02 -7.26
C GLU A 177 1.01 -12.18 -7.38
N VAL A 178 2.18 -12.82 -7.36
CA VAL A 178 3.47 -12.12 -7.51
C VAL A 178 3.63 -11.60 -8.94
N GLY A 179 3.19 -12.35 -9.94
CA GLY A 179 3.17 -11.92 -11.32
C GLY A 179 2.14 -10.80 -11.58
N ILE A 180 0.98 -10.84 -10.91
CA ILE A 180 -0.01 -9.76 -10.97
C ILE A 180 0.58 -8.48 -10.37
N LEU A 181 1.23 -8.59 -9.20
CA LEU A 181 1.88 -7.47 -8.54
C LEU A 181 2.99 -6.85 -9.42
N ALA A 182 3.79 -7.67 -10.09
CA ALA A 182 4.84 -7.19 -10.98
C ALA A 182 4.28 -6.33 -12.11
N ARG A 183 3.23 -6.80 -12.77
CA ARG A 183 2.56 -6.04 -13.83
C ARG A 183 1.90 -4.76 -13.32
N ALA A 184 1.34 -4.80 -12.10
CA ALA A 184 0.75 -3.61 -11.49
C ALA A 184 1.81 -2.54 -11.17
N VAL A 185 2.98 -2.94 -10.65
CA VAL A 185 4.10 -2.03 -10.39
C VAL A 185 4.63 -1.44 -11.70
N GLU A 186 4.85 -2.24 -12.74
CA GLU A 186 5.30 -1.78 -14.05
C GLU A 186 4.33 -0.78 -14.68
N LYS A 187 3.03 -1.08 -14.60
CA LYS A 187 1.99 -0.15 -15.05
C LYS A 187 2.01 1.16 -14.26
N MET A 188 2.13 1.07 -12.93
CA MET A 188 2.21 2.23 -12.05
C MET A 188 3.42 3.12 -12.40
N GLU A 189 4.60 2.56 -12.60
CA GLU A 189 5.80 3.29 -13.00
C GLU A 189 5.58 4.04 -14.32
N THR A 190 5.00 3.36 -15.31
CA THR A 190 4.71 3.95 -16.63
C THR A 190 3.67 5.06 -16.53
N ASP A 191 2.59 4.85 -15.77
CA ASP A 191 1.54 5.84 -15.60
C ASP A 191 2.06 7.09 -14.85
N ILE A 192 2.84 6.92 -13.77
CA ILE A 192 3.44 8.03 -13.03
C ILE A 192 4.41 8.83 -13.93
N ALA A 193 5.27 8.16 -14.69
CA ALA A 193 6.19 8.85 -15.61
C ALA A 193 5.43 9.69 -16.63
N ARG A 194 4.37 9.15 -17.25
CA ARG A 194 3.52 9.88 -18.17
C ARG A 194 2.80 11.06 -17.51
N TYR A 195 2.30 10.90 -16.28
CA TYR A 195 1.69 12.00 -15.54
C TYR A 195 2.69 13.10 -15.22
N THR A 196 3.92 12.75 -14.84
CA THR A 196 4.97 13.72 -14.53
C THR A 196 5.36 14.51 -15.79
N GLU A 197 5.51 13.85 -16.93
CA GLU A 197 5.78 14.49 -18.21
C GLU A 197 4.66 15.45 -18.60
N ASN A 198 3.41 15.00 -18.53
CA ASN A 198 2.25 15.85 -18.83
C ASN A 198 2.18 17.07 -17.90
N LEU A 199 2.43 16.89 -16.59
CA LEU A 199 2.46 17.99 -15.63
C LEU A 199 3.55 19.00 -15.98
N THR A 200 4.71 18.55 -16.40
CA THR A 200 5.81 19.43 -16.81
C THR A 200 5.41 20.28 -18.02
N VAL A 201 4.80 19.67 -19.03
CA VAL A 201 4.32 20.38 -20.23
C VAL A 201 3.22 21.40 -19.87
N ILE A 202 2.23 20.98 -19.08
CA ILE A 202 1.14 21.89 -18.66
C ILE A 202 1.67 23.05 -17.82
N THR A 203 2.64 22.78 -16.93
CA THR A 203 3.23 23.82 -16.08
C THR A 203 4.01 24.83 -16.93
N ALA A 204 4.81 24.36 -17.86
CA ALA A 204 5.56 25.24 -18.80
C ALA A 204 4.62 26.11 -19.65
N GLU A 205 3.53 25.53 -20.16
CA GLU A 205 2.53 26.28 -20.94
C GLU A 205 1.83 27.34 -20.07
N LYS A 206 1.47 26.98 -18.83
CA LYS A 206 0.86 27.93 -17.89
C LYS A 206 1.80 29.09 -17.56
N GLU A 207 3.09 28.81 -17.35
CA GLU A 207 4.10 29.85 -17.09
C GLU A 207 4.28 30.77 -18.29
N ARG A 208 4.28 30.20 -19.53
CA ARG A 208 4.33 30.98 -20.75
C ARG A 208 3.15 31.92 -20.85
N VAL A 209 1.92 31.40 -20.69
CA VAL A 209 0.68 32.23 -20.75
C VAL A 209 0.71 33.32 -19.68
N ASN A 210 1.10 33.02 -18.45
CA ASN A 210 1.22 34.01 -17.38
C ASN A 210 2.25 35.09 -17.72
N THR A 211 3.35 34.74 -18.34
CA THR A 211 4.38 35.70 -18.79
C THR A 211 3.81 36.62 -19.86
N GLU A 212 3.12 36.08 -20.86
CA GLU A 212 2.47 36.88 -21.92
C GLU A 212 1.42 37.83 -21.33
N LEU A 213 0.59 37.35 -20.39
CA LEU A 213 -0.40 38.21 -19.70
C LEU A 213 0.28 39.28 -18.85
N SER A 214 1.39 39.00 -18.19
CA SER A 214 2.11 40.01 -17.41
C SER A 214 2.67 41.15 -18.29
N VAL A 215 3.07 40.80 -19.49
CA VAL A 215 3.52 41.82 -20.49
C VAL A 215 2.31 42.65 -20.92
N ALA A 216 1.19 42.04 -21.22
CA ALA A 216 -0.05 42.75 -21.59
C ALA A 216 -0.54 43.69 -20.46
N THR A 217 -0.46 43.26 -19.21
CA THR A 217 -0.76 44.07 -18.02
C THR A 217 0.12 45.34 -17.95
N ARG A 218 1.39 45.17 -18.16
CA ARG A 218 2.33 46.34 -18.16
C ARG A 218 2.07 47.28 -19.30
N ILE A 219 1.78 46.77 -20.50
CA ILE A 219 1.45 47.62 -21.64
C ILE A 219 0.17 48.41 -21.33
N GLN A 220 -0.87 47.76 -20.83
CA GLN A 220 -2.14 48.41 -20.47
C GLN A 220 -1.93 49.47 -19.39
N ALA A 221 -1.24 49.12 -18.30
CA ALA A 221 -0.95 50.08 -17.22
C ALA A 221 -0.18 51.34 -17.72
N ASN A 222 0.73 51.17 -18.67
CA ASN A 222 1.48 52.28 -19.26
C ASN A 222 0.61 53.14 -20.19
N MET A 223 -0.53 52.67 -20.63
CA MET A 223 -1.46 53.48 -21.43
C MET A 223 -2.27 54.46 -20.58
N LEU A 224 -2.36 54.23 -19.24
CA LEU A 224 -3.02 55.12 -18.32
C LEU A 224 -2.01 56.15 -17.76
N PRO A 225 -2.41 57.42 -17.58
CA PRO A 225 -1.56 58.39 -16.91
C PRO A 225 -1.22 57.97 -15.49
N SER A 226 0.03 57.62 -15.22
CA SER A 226 0.51 57.01 -13.95
C SER A 226 1.56 57.85 -13.20
N ILE A 227 2.02 58.93 -13.79
CA ILE A 227 3.07 59.81 -13.23
C ILE A 227 2.36 61.04 -12.64
N PHE A 228 2.54 61.27 -11.37
CA PHE A 228 1.97 62.44 -10.68
C PHE A 228 3.02 63.24 -9.96
N PRO A 229 2.91 64.61 -9.91
CA PRO A 229 1.86 65.43 -10.54
C PRO A 229 1.93 65.37 -12.07
N ALA A 230 0.74 65.13 -12.70
CA ALA A 230 0.68 64.93 -14.17
C ALA A 230 0.97 66.25 -14.94
N PHE A 231 0.66 67.40 -14.36
CA PHE A 231 0.88 68.73 -14.94
C PHE A 231 1.68 69.61 -13.98
N PRO A 232 2.99 69.36 -13.77
CA PRO A 232 3.78 70.03 -12.73
C PRO A 232 3.92 71.56 -12.92
N ASN A 233 3.67 72.04 -14.11
CA ASN A 233 3.75 73.49 -14.43
C ASN A 233 2.40 74.20 -14.28
N ARG A 234 1.30 73.51 -13.97
CA ARG A 234 -0.02 74.06 -13.77
C ARG A 234 -0.31 74.21 -12.27
N LYS A 235 -0.85 75.34 -11.87
CA LYS A 235 -1.19 75.60 -10.46
C LYS A 235 -2.69 75.81 -10.26
N GLU A 236 -3.44 75.84 -11.34
CA GLU A 236 -4.87 76.10 -11.37
C GLU A 236 -5.71 74.92 -10.87
N PHE A 237 -5.12 73.68 -11.01
CA PHE A 237 -5.76 72.45 -10.58
C PHE A 237 -4.71 71.45 -10.11
N ASP A 238 -5.18 70.46 -9.33
CA ASP A 238 -4.44 69.26 -8.97
C ASP A 238 -5.26 68.04 -9.41
N ILE A 239 -4.60 67.01 -9.91
CA ILE A 239 -5.27 65.81 -10.37
C ILE A 239 -4.49 64.57 -9.92
N PHE A 240 -5.23 63.60 -9.43
CA PHE A 240 -4.73 62.30 -9.07
C PHE A 240 -5.70 61.21 -9.52
N ALA A 241 -5.20 60.10 -10.02
CA ALA A 241 -6.01 58.94 -10.38
C ALA A 241 -5.21 57.64 -10.10
N THR A 242 -5.91 56.59 -9.81
CA THR A 242 -5.38 55.24 -9.61
C THR A 242 -6.37 54.22 -10.08
N MET A 243 -5.87 53.11 -10.56
CA MET A 243 -6.66 51.95 -11.01
C MET A 243 -5.99 50.66 -10.55
N ASN A 244 -6.79 49.76 -9.97
CA ASN A 244 -6.38 48.43 -9.54
C ASN A 244 -7.29 47.41 -10.24
N PRO A 245 -6.83 46.75 -11.31
CA PRO A 245 -7.65 45.80 -12.04
C PRO A 245 -7.96 44.55 -11.19
N ALA A 246 -9.16 44.00 -11.35
CA ALA A 246 -9.60 42.80 -10.62
C ALA A 246 -8.97 41.50 -11.14
N LYS A 247 -8.38 41.50 -12.37
CA LYS A 247 -7.61 40.44 -12.99
C LYS A 247 -6.29 41.01 -13.50
N GLU A 248 -5.51 40.16 -14.18
CA GLU A 248 -4.24 40.55 -14.78
C GLU A 248 -4.40 41.78 -15.71
N VAL A 249 -5.50 41.82 -16.49
CA VAL A 249 -5.89 42.97 -17.31
C VAL A 249 -7.36 43.32 -17.07
N GLY A 250 -7.71 44.60 -17.16
CA GLY A 250 -9.03 45.12 -16.85
C GLY A 250 -9.70 45.88 -18.00
N GLY A 251 -11.03 46.08 -17.87
CA GLY A 251 -11.83 46.95 -18.74
C GLY A 251 -11.89 48.39 -18.27
N ASP A 252 -11.67 48.64 -16.98
CA ASP A 252 -11.70 49.98 -16.41
C ASP A 252 -10.58 50.85 -16.95
N PHE A 253 -10.87 52.15 -17.16
CA PHE A 253 -9.85 53.10 -17.48
C PHE A 253 -10.23 54.52 -17.02
N TYR A 254 -9.21 55.31 -16.87
CA TYR A 254 -9.31 56.77 -16.78
C TYR A 254 -8.33 57.39 -17.76
N ASP A 255 -8.62 58.64 -18.15
CA ASP A 255 -7.65 59.49 -18.86
C ASP A 255 -7.87 60.93 -18.45
N PHE A 256 -6.83 61.74 -18.62
CA PHE A 256 -6.92 63.19 -18.48
C PHE A 256 -5.85 63.80 -19.39
N PHE A 257 -6.26 64.80 -20.14
CA PHE A 257 -5.39 65.46 -21.10
C PHE A 257 -5.87 66.90 -21.33
N MET A 258 -4.93 67.74 -21.75
CA MET A 258 -5.26 69.06 -22.24
C MET A 258 -5.85 68.96 -23.64
N VAL A 259 -7.09 69.43 -23.82
CA VAL A 259 -7.72 69.56 -25.15
C VAL A 259 -7.07 70.72 -25.93
N ASP A 260 -6.81 71.79 -25.22
CA ASP A 260 -6.00 72.95 -25.64
C ASP A 260 -5.33 73.60 -24.41
N GLU A 261 -4.74 74.78 -24.52
CA GLU A 261 -4.06 75.44 -23.40
C GLU A 261 -5.00 75.81 -22.22
N ARG A 262 -6.30 75.82 -22.45
CA ARG A 262 -7.33 76.31 -21.51
C ARG A 262 -8.27 75.19 -21.02
N HIS A 263 -8.44 74.14 -21.75
CA HIS A 263 -9.42 73.12 -21.49
C HIS A 263 -8.79 71.82 -21.07
N LEU A 264 -9.14 71.30 -19.87
CA LEU A 264 -8.73 70.03 -19.33
C LEU A 264 -9.89 69.01 -19.49
N ALA A 265 -9.65 67.93 -20.24
CA ALA A 265 -10.56 66.79 -20.29
C ALA A 265 -10.21 65.76 -19.21
N ILE A 266 -11.22 65.17 -18.59
CA ILE A 266 -11.15 64.02 -17.67
C ILE A 266 -12.11 62.98 -18.11
N VAL A 267 -11.66 61.70 -18.14
CA VAL A 267 -12.45 60.55 -18.59
C VAL A 267 -12.39 59.46 -17.52
N MET A 268 -13.55 58.86 -17.23
CA MET A 268 -13.70 57.67 -16.39
C MET A 268 -14.62 56.70 -17.13
N ALA A 269 -14.21 55.46 -17.28
CA ALA A 269 -14.99 54.50 -18.03
C ALA A 269 -14.73 53.04 -17.58
N ASP A 270 -15.73 52.20 -17.79
CA ASP A 270 -15.67 50.77 -17.52
C ASP A 270 -16.25 49.97 -18.70
N VAL A 271 -15.51 49.01 -19.18
CA VAL A 271 -15.90 48.08 -20.27
C VAL A 271 -16.59 46.85 -19.67
N SER A 272 -17.72 46.49 -20.21
CA SER A 272 -18.42 45.25 -19.85
C SER A 272 -17.52 44.03 -20.03
N GLY A 273 -17.63 43.04 -19.12
CA GLY A 273 -16.82 41.84 -19.16
C GLY A 273 -15.50 41.96 -18.39
N LYS A 274 -14.57 41.02 -18.61
CA LYS A 274 -13.29 40.93 -17.88
C LYS A 274 -12.23 40.25 -18.73
N GLY A 275 -10.97 40.54 -18.41
CA GLY A 275 -9.81 39.88 -19.07
C GLY A 275 -9.46 40.50 -20.42
N VAL A 276 -8.80 39.73 -21.27
CA VAL A 276 -8.19 40.25 -22.51
C VAL A 276 -9.16 40.94 -23.48
N PRO A 277 -10.38 40.42 -23.74
CA PRO A 277 -11.32 41.09 -24.64
C PRO A 277 -11.72 42.50 -24.14
N ALA A 278 -12.06 42.62 -22.84
CA ALA A 278 -12.42 43.89 -22.25
C ALA A 278 -11.21 44.88 -22.25
N ALA A 279 -10.03 44.37 -22.00
CA ALA A 279 -8.80 45.18 -22.03
C ALA A 279 -8.49 45.75 -23.42
N LEU A 280 -8.67 44.96 -24.48
CA LEU A 280 -8.49 45.42 -25.86
C LEU A 280 -9.55 46.46 -26.24
N PHE A 281 -10.80 46.21 -25.86
CA PHE A 281 -11.90 47.13 -26.13
C PHE A 281 -11.72 48.44 -25.35
N MET A 282 -11.17 48.40 -24.15
CA MET A 282 -10.76 49.54 -23.37
C MET A 282 -9.74 50.45 -24.14
N VAL A 283 -8.71 49.82 -24.71
CA VAL A 283 -7.70 50.56 -25.47
C VAL A 283 -8.33 51.32 -26.65
N ILE A 284 -9.26 50.65 -27.37
CA ILE A 284 -9.97 51.26 -28.50
C ILE A 284 -10.86 52.42 -27.96
N GLY A 285 -11.69 52.19 -26.96
CA GLY A 285 -12.57 53.18 -26.39
C GLY A 285 -11.83 54.42 -25.85
N LYS A 286 -10.77 54.19 -25.09
CA LYS A 286 -9.87 55.25 -24.59
C LYS A 286 -9.31 56.12 -25.72
N THR A 287 -8.80 55.42 -26.76
CA THR A 287 -8.17 56.13 -27.91
C THR A 287 -9.19 56.94 -28.66
N LEU A 288 -10.34 56.35 -28.98
CA LEU A 288 -11.37 57.05 -29.73
C LEU A 288 -11.94 58.26 -28.98
N ILE A 289 -12.23 58.13 -27.68
CA ILE A 289 -12.69 59.26 -26.86
C ILE A 289 -11.66 60.40 -26.92
N LYS A 290 -10.39 60.10 -26.67
CA LYS A 290 -9.34 61.12 -26.69
C LYS A 290 -9.17 61.78 -28.06
N ASP A 291 -9.17 60.97 -29.14
CA ASP A 291 -8.92 61.48 -30.50
C ASP A 291 -10.08 62.33 -31.07
N HIS A 292 -11.28 62.11 -30.57
CA HIS A 292 -12.48 62.84 -30.99
C HIS A 292 -12.82 64.07 -30.13
N THR A 293 -12.18 64.19 -28.95
CA THR A 293 -12.37 65.37 -28.08
C THR A 293 -11.51 66.57 -28.52
N TRP A 294 -12.10 67.42 -29.29
CA TRP A 294 -11.43 68.60 -29.86
C TRP A 294 -11.91 69.89 -29.27
N PRO A 295 -11.14 70.99 -29.35
CA PRO A 295 -11.54 72.30 -28.85
C PRO A 295 -12.81 72.78 -29.50
N GLY A 296 -13.82 73.09 -28.65
CA GLY A 296 -15.10 73.62 -29.09
C GLY A 296 -16.11 72.59 -29.60
N LYS A 297 -15.73 71.31 -29.70
CA LYS A 297 -16.65 70.24 -30.09
C LYS A 297 -17.64 69.93 -28.95
N ASP A 298 -18.91 69.67 -29.30
CA ASP A 298 -19.92 69.25 -28.34
C ASP A 298 -19.63 67.82 -27.91
N LEU A 299 -19.63 67.55 -26.56
CA LEU A 299 -19.32 66.26 -26.01
C LEU A 299 -20.38 65.18 -26.34
N GLY A 300 -21.64 65.56 -26.53
CA GLY A 300 -22.66 64.64 -27.04
C GLY A 300 -22.30 64.12 -28.42
N SER A 301 -21.91 65.04 -29.32
CA SER A 301 -21.49 64.65 -30.69
C SER A 301 -20.19 63.80 -30.66
N VAL A 302 -19.23 64.03 -29.72
CA VAL A 302 -18.10 63.18 -29.54
C VAL A 302 -18.49 61.76 -29.20
N PHE A 303 -19.41 61.59 -28.27
CA PHE A 303 -19.86 60.25 -27.84
C PHE A 303 -20.72 59.55 -28.91
N ASP A 304 -21.51 60.31 -29.70
CA ASP A 304 -22.25 59.73 -30.83
C ASP A 304 -21.26 59.13 -31.89
N GLU A 305 -20.26 59.89 -32.31
CA GLU A 305 -19.24 59.42 -33.26
C GLU A 305 -18.42 58.21 -32.69
N VAL A 306 -18.01 58.30 -31.43
CA VAL A 306 -17.28 57.19 -30.76
C VAL A 306 -18.16 55.93 -30.68
N ASN A 307 -19.44 56.11 -30.38
CA ASN A 307 -20.41 55.03 -30.36
C ASN A 307 -20.54 54.32 -31.71
N GLU A 308 -20.67 55.08 -32.80
CA GLU A 308 -20.72 54.50 -34.16
C GLU A 308 -19.47 53.67 -34.48
N LEU A 309 -18.28 54.25 -34.26
CA LEU A 309 -17.02 53.57 -34.52
C LEU A 309 -16.84 52.29 -33.66
N LEU A 310 -17.23 52.33 -32.40
CA LEU A 310 -17.18 51.17 -31.52
C LEU A 310 -18.15 50.08 -31.97
N CYS A 311 -19.35 50.44 -32.44
CA CYS A 311 -20.34 49.48 -32.94
C CYS A 311 -19.87 48.74 -34.22
N GLU A 312 -19.14 49.42 -35.14
CA GLU A 312 -18.64 48.83 -36.39
C GLU A 312 -17.82 47.56 -36.21
N SER A 313 -17.07 47.44 -35.11
CA SER A 313 -16.12 46.35 -34.89
C SER A 313 -16.40 45.57 -33.62
N ASN A 314 -17.64 45.57 -33.10
CA ASN A 314 -18.02 44.97 -31.81
C ASN A 314 -18.70 43.59 -31.99
N SER A 315 -17.97 42.61 -32.50
CA SER A 315 -18.48 41.23 -32.65
C SER A 315 -18.74 40.53 -31.30
N GLU A 316 -18.05 40.92 -30.27
CA GLU A 316 -18.19 40.34 -28.93
C GLU A 316 -19.34 40.93 -28.09
N GLY A 317 -20.03 41.96 -28.62
CA GLY A 317 -21.12 42.62 -27.94
C GLY A 317 -20.75 43.29 -26.65
N LEU A 318 -19.52 43.81 -26.55
CA LEU A 318 -19.03 44.58 -25.37
C LEU A 318 -19.59 45.99 -25.41
N PHE A 319 -19.77 46.60 -24.26
CA PHE A 319 -20.18 48.01 -24.13
C PHE A 319 -19.28 48.72 -23.14
N ILE A 320 -19.27 50.06 -23.22
CA ILE A 320 -18.51 50.94 -22.31
C ILE A 320 -19.47 51.88 -21.60
N THR A 321 -19.45 51.88 -20.26
CA THR A 321 -19.97 53.00 -19.50
C THR A 321 -18.87 54.06 -19.42
N ALA A 322 -19.18 55.30 -19.79
CA ALA A 322 -18.19 56.39 -19.79
C ALA A 322 -18.75 57.70 -19.29
N PHE A 323 -17.90 58.39 -18.54
CA PHE A 323 -18.09 59.79 -18.15
C PHE A 323 -16.93 60.61 -18.70
N GLU A 324 -17.23 61.66 -19.44
CA GLU A 324 -16.22 62.61 -19.86
C GLU A 324 -16.64 64.03 -19.47
N GLY A 325 -15.73 64.78 -18.91
CA GLY A 325 -15.93 66.17 -18.61
C GLY A 325 -14.79 67.06 -19.06
N VAL A 326 -15.10 68.24 -19.54
CA VAL A 326 -14.12 69.26 -19.97
C VAL A 326 -14.27 70.52 -19.11
N LEU A 327 -13.17 70.83 -18.41
CA LEU A 327 -13.09 71.99 -17.52
C LEU A 327 -12.38 73.15 -18.25
N ASP A 328 -13.04 74.30 -18.35
CA ASP A 328 -12.42 75.54 -18.71
C ASP A 328 -11.65 76.14 -17.50
N LEU A 329 -10.34 76.12 -17.57
CA LEU A 329 -9.47 76.55 -16.48
C LEU A 329 -9.51 78.09 -16.17
N VAL A 330 -10.08 78.89 -17.06
CA VAL A 330 -10.22 80.32 -16.88
C VAL A 330 -11.58 80.66 -16.29
N SER A 331 -12.67 80.16 -16.82
CA SER A 331 -14.03 80.47 -16.33
C SER A 331 -14.47 79.56 -15.21
N GLY A 332 -13.88 78.30 -15.06
CA GLY A 332 -14.34 77.30 -14.16
C GLY A 332 -15.60 76.59 -14.67
N GLU A 333 -16.02 76.79 -15.91
CA GLU A 333 -17.13 76.05 -16.51
C GLU A 333 -16.75 74.64 -16.74
N PHE A 334 -17.58 73.71 -16.28
CA PHE A 334 -17.38 72.27 -16.45
C PHE A 334 -18.54 71.67 -17.26
N ARG A 335 -18.23 71.26 -18.47
CA ARG A 335 -19.19 70.59 -19.37
C ARG A 335 -18.89 69.10 -19.35
N PHE A 336 -19.92 68.26 -19.36
CA PHE A 336 -19.71 66.82 -19.31
C PHE A 336 -20.81 66.09 -20.08
N VAL A 337 -20.50 64.86 -20.42
CA VAL A 337 -21.40 63.81 -20.91
C VAL A 337 -21.28 62.56 -20.07
N ASN A 338 -22.36 61.84 -19.83
CA ASN A 338 -22.40 60.57 -19.11
C ASN A 338 -23.14 59.52 -19.90
N ALA A 339 -22.47 58.54 -20.40
CA ALA A 339 -22.97 57.36 -21.12
C ALA A 339 -23.09 56.16 -20.17
N GLY A 340 -24.06 56.20 -19.27
CA GLY A 340 -24.35 55.09 -18.37
C GLY A 340 -23.34 54.81 -17.24
N HIS A 341 -22.37 55.71 -17.02
CA HIS A 341 -21.35 55.56 -15.97
C HIS A 341 -21.84 56.06 -14.62
N GLU A 342 -21.16 55.69 -13.53
CA GLU A 342 -21.43 56.12 -12.17
C GLU A 342 -21.42 57.65 -12.05
N ILE A 343 -22.29 58.21 -11.17
CA ILE A 343 -22.39 59.65 -10.96
C ILE A 343 -21.21 60.19 -10.19
N PRO A 344 -20.66 61.36 -10.58
CA PRO A 344 -19.55 61.98 -9.87
C PRO A 344 -19.98 62.57 -8.54
N TYR A 345 -19.05 62.65 -7.59
CA TYR A 345 -19.17 63.38 -6.34
C TYR A 345 -18.46 64.72 -6.45
N ILE A 346 -19.18 65.77 -6.10
CA ILE A 346 -18.65 67.15 -6.17
C ILE A 346 -18.52 67.70 -4.75
N CYS A 347 -17.35 68.23 -4.43
CA CYS A 347 -17.11 68.97 -3.21
C CYS A 347 -17.64 70.41 -3.33
N LYS A 348 -18.67 70.74 -2.54
CA LYS A 348 -19.22 72.05 -2.52
C LYS A 348 -18.43 72.99 -1.63
N LYS A 349 -18.72 74.31 -1.67
CA LYS A 349 -18.09 75.36 -0.85
C LYS A 349 -18.11 75.08 0.65
N ASN A 350 -19.03 74.26 1.11
CA ASN A 350 -19.14 73.83 2.52
C ASN A 350 -18.15 72.70 2.88
N GLY A 351 -17.28 72.20 1.95
CA GLY A 351 -16.32 71.15 2.14
C GLY A 351 -16.92 69.72 2.14
N LYS A 352 -18.21 69.54 1.82
CA LYS A 352 -18.86 68.27 1.77
C LYS A 352 -18.93 67.74 0.35
N PHE A 353 -18.55 66.47 0.16
CA PHE A 353 -18.78 65.75 -1.10
C PHE A 353 -20.21 65.28 -1.20
N GLU A 354 -20.89 65.65 -2.25
CA GLU A 354 -22.26 65.23 -2.54
C GLU A 354 -22.36 64.64 -3.93
N PRO A 355 -23.17 63.57 -4.09
CA PRO A 355 -23.37 62.98 -5.43
C PRO A 355 -24.06 64.02 -6.32
N TYR A 356 -23.50 64.18 -7.50
CA TYR A 356 -24.12 65.07 -8.49
C TYR A 356 -25.12 64.26 -9.32
N LYS A 357 -26.41 64.38 -8.98
CA LYS A 357 -27.48 63.64 -9.64
C LYS A 357 -27.70 64.14 -11.05
N ILE A 358 -27.32 63.36 -12.02
CA ILE A 358 -27.49 63.56 -13.46
C ILE A 358 -28.28 62.38 -14.05
N ARG A 359 -28.98 62.63 -15.10
CA ARG A 359 -29.58 61.54 -15.89
C ARG A 359 -28.48 60.97 -16.80
N ALA A 360 -28.10 59.75 -16.57
CA ALA A 360 -27.17 59.07 -17.46
C ALA A 360 -27.82 58.82 -18.84
N GLY A 361 -27.03 58.94 -19.86
CA GLY A 361 -27.34 58.49 -21.21
C GLY A 361 -27.22 57.00 -21.38
N PHE A 362 -27.30 56.51 -22.57
CA PHE A 362 -27.08 55.12 -22.91
C PHE A 362 -25.54 54.81 -22.99
N VAL A 363 -25.17 53.58 -22.75
CA VAL A 363 -23.77 53.12 -22.81
C VAL A 363 -23.23 53.17 -24.26
N LEU A 364 -21.94 53.34 -24.39
CA LEU A 364 -21.27 53.27 -25.71
C LEU A 364 -21.22 51.83 -26.20
N ALA A 365 -21.42 51.62 -27.48
CA ALA A 365 -21.44 50.32 -28.17
C ALA A 365 -22.50 49.33 -27.60
N GLY A 366 -23.50 49.81 -26.90
CA GLY A 366 -24.56 48.97 -26.31
C GLY A 366 -25.64 48.52 -27.28
N MET A 367 -25.68 49.03 -28.52
CA MET A 367 -26.62 48.67 -29.58
C MET A 367 -25.95 48.70 -30.92
#